data_3e032a7a3f0b710358b3edb722b5a2bf
#
_entry.id   3e032a7a3f0b710358b3edb722b5a2bf
#
_cell.length_a   1.000
_cell.length_b   1.000
_cell.length_c   1.000
_cell.angle_alpha   90.00
_cell.angle_beta   90.00
_cell.angle_gamma   90.00
#
_symmetry.space_group_name_H-M   'P 1'
#
loop_
_entity.id
_entity.type
_entity.pdbx_description
1 polymer ?
#
loop_
_entity_poly.entity_id
_entity_poly.type
_entity_poly.pdbx_seq_one_letter_code
_entity_poly.pdbx_strand_id
1 'polypeptide(L)'
;NIIIDTKIANFAAMKLEYINNLKHTDSGNFFLLAGPCVVEGEEITFHIAETICEITDKLKIPYVFKASYRKANRSKADSFTGIGDEKALEILAKIKDRFNVPVVTDIHNIPEANLAASYGVDILQIPAFLCRQTDLLEAAAMTGKCVNIKKGQFLSPQAMKFAAEKVVKCGNNKVMLTERGTQFGYSDLVVDFRSVPEMQIFGFPVILDVTHSLQEPNQSSGVTGGRPHLISTIAKAGVASGVDGLFMETHPDPSSALSDGANMLRLDLMEDLLTKLIRIKQVL
;
A
#
# COMPACT_ATOMS: atom_id res chain seq x y z
N ASN A 1 -32.65 -13.71 -10.89
CA ASN A 1 -32.22 -12.41 -11.43
C ASN A 1 -31.42 -11.71 -10.34
N ILE A 2 -30.10 -11.96 -10.33
CA ILE A 2 -29.16 -11.22 -9.49
C ILE A 2 -28.77 -10.00 -10.32
N ILE A 3 -29.39 -8.87 -10.02
CA ILE A 3 -28.93 -7.56 -10.44
C ILE A 3 -27.70 -7.25 -9.55
N ILE A 4 -26.55 -7.75 -9.95
CA ILE A 4 -25.26 -7.33 -9.38
C ILE A 4 -24.82 -6.10 -10.17
N ASP A 5 -25.06 -5.14 -9.72
CA ASP A 5 -24.97 -3.75 -9.45
C ASP A 5 -23.80 -3.05 -10.18
N THR A 6 -24.17 -2.38 -11.27
CA THR A 6 -23.41 -1.27 -11.89
C THR A 6 -23.03 -0.15 -10.89
N LYS A 7 -23.55 -0.18 -9.66
CA LYS A 7 -23.21 0.74 -8.59
C LYS A 7 -21.84 0.47 -7.97
N ILE A 8 -21.30 -0.76 -8.06
CA ILE A 8 -20.01 -1.10 -7.43
C ILE A 8 -18.85 -0.45 -8.19
N ALA A 9 -18.87 -0.42 -9.53
CA ALA A 9 -17.80 0.19 -10.33
C ALA A 9 -17.75 1.73 -10.18
N ASN A 10 -18.90 2.39 -10.06
CA ASN A 10 -18.96 3.84 -9.77
C ASN A 10 -18.59 4.20 -8.32
N PHE A 11 -18.65 3.23 -7.40
CA PHE A 11 -18.35 3.47 -6.00
C PHE A 11 -16.84 3.61 -5.73
N ALA A 12 -15.99 2.86 -6.44
CA ALA A 12 -14.53 2.96 -6.29
C ALA A 12 -13.97 4.27 -6.88
N ALA A 13 -14.44 4.72 -8.05
CA ALA A 13 -14.01 5.98 -8.66
C ALA A 13 -14.34 7.19 -7.77
N MET A 14 -15.56 7.28 -7.23
CA MET A 14 -15.96 8.36 -6.32
C MET A 14 -15.16 8.43 -5.02
N LYS A 15 -14.59 7.30 -4.56
CA LYS A 15 -13.86 7.24 -3.29
C LYS A 15 -12.43 7.77 -3.35
N LEU A 16 -11.86 7.99 -4.53
CA LEU A 16 -10.47 8.43 -4.73
C LEU A 16 -10.34 9.89 -5.16
N GLU A 17 -11.44 10.59 -5.40
CA GLU A 17 -11.46 12.01 -5.83
C GLU A 17 -10.74 12.95 -4.84
N TYR A 18 -10.60 12.53 -3.59
CA TYR A 18 -9.88 13.28 -2.57
C TYR A 18 -8.35 13.13 -2.65
N ILE A 19 -7.82 12.30 -3.57
CA ILE A 19 -6.39 12.19 -3.83
C ILE A 19 -6.08 13.04 -5.05
N ASN A 20 -5.42 14.17 -4.81
CA ASN A 20 -5.04 15.09 -5.87
C ASN A 20 -4.05 14.42 -6.84
N ASN A 21 -4.13 14.79 -8.11
CA ASN A 21 -3.24 14.33 -9.20
C ASN A 21 -3.30 12.81 -9.47
N LEU A 22 -4.29 12.10 -8.96
CA LEU A 22 -4.49 10.70 -9.30
C LEU A 22 -5.07 10.60 -10.72
N LYS A 23 -4.28 10.11 -11.67
CA LYS A 23 -4.66 9.93 -13.06
C LYS A 23 -5.49 8.67 -13.26
N HIS A 24 -6.19 8.57 -14.40
CA HIS A 24 -6.89 7.36 -14.89
C HIS A 24 -7.98 6.81 -13.96
N THR A 25 -8.58 7.64 -13.11
CA THR A 25 -9.63 7.23 -12.16
C THR A 25 -10.93 6.78 -12.84
N ASP A 26 -11.11 7.12 -14.12
CA ASP A 26 -12.24 6.76 -14.98
C ASP A 26 -12.04 5.46 -15.79
N SER A 27 -10.86 4.83 -15.68
CA SER A 27 -10.50 3.64 -16.48
C SER A 27 -11.27 2.37 -16.11
N GLY A 28 -11.89 2.31 -14.94
CA GLY A 28 -12.50 1.10 -14.38
C GLY A 28 -11.50 0.06 -13.85
N ASN A 29 -10.20 0.34 -13.91
CA ASN A 29 -9.17 -0.51 -13.35
C ASN A 29 -9.08 -0.38 -11.81
N PHE A 30 -8.43 -1.36 -11.18
CA PHE A 30 -7.97 -1.22 -9.80
C PHE A 30 -6.89 -0.14 -9.71
N PHE A 31 -6.74 0.51 -8.55
CA PHE A 31 -5.62 1.42 -8.33
C PHE A 31 -4.39 0.70 -7.76
N LEU A 32 -3.22 1.28 -7.94
CA LEU A 32 -1.95 0.68 -7.54
C LEU A 32 -1.18 1.60 -6.59
N LEU A 33 -0.79 1.10 -5.42
CA LEU A 33 0.23 1.67 -4.54
C LEU A 33 1.51 0.87 -4.73
N ALA A 34 2.51 1.40 -5.41
CA ALA A 34 3.74 0.66 -5.66
C ALA A 34 5.00 1.53 -5.64
N GLY A 35 6.14 0.89 -5.35
CA GLY A 35 7.46 1.49 -5.30
C GLY A 35 8.42 0.66 -4.46
N PRO A 36 9.58 1.18 -4.06
CA PRO A 36 10.53 0.46 -3.23
C PRO A 36 10.02 0.31 -1.79
N CYS A 37 10.59 -0.63 -1.06
CA CYS A 37 10.28 -0.81 0.36
C CYS A 37 10.58 0.45 1.17
N VAL A 38 11.73 1.08 0.92
CA VAL A 38 12.23 2.29 1.59
C VAL A 38 12.96 3.16 0.58
N VAL A 39 13.05 4.45 0.85
CA VAL A 39 13.92 5.35 0.08
C VAL A 39 15.37 5.01 0.38
N GLU A 40 16.08 4.43 -0.59
CA GLU A 40 17.49 4.02 -0.46
C GLU A 40 18.46 5.08 -0.99
N GLY A 41 18.00 5.98 -1.85
CA GLY A 41 18.72 7.06 -2.49
C GLY A 41 17.92 7.69 -3.60
N GLU A 42 18.35 8.86 -4.09
CA GLU A 42 17.60 9.61 -5.10
C GLU A 42 17.53 8.85 -6.43
N GLU A 43 18.67 8.43 -6.97
CA GLU A 43 18.75 7.80 -8.30
C GLU A 43 17.87 6.55 -8.43
N ILE A 44 18.02 5.59 -7.53
CA ILE A 44 17.26 4.34 -7.58
C ILE A 44 15.76 4.57 -7.38
N THR A 45 15.39 5.50 -6.47
CA THR A 45 14.00 5.80 -6.18
C THR A 45 13.33 6.47 -7.38
N PHE A 46 14.03 7.37 -8.08
CA PHE A 46 13.55 8.00 -9.31
C PHE A 46 13.40 7.00 -10.45
N HIS A 47 14.39 6.12 -10.65
CA HIS A 47 14.31 5.07 -11.68
C HIS A 47 13.08 4.17 -11.49
N ILE A 48 12.82 3.75 -10.25
CA ILE A 48 11.63 2.94 -9.94
C ILE A 48 10.35 3.73 -10.22
N ALA A 49 10.28 5.00 -9.79
CA ALA A 49 9.11 5.84 -9.99
C ALA A 49 8.82 6.07 -11.49
N GLU A 50 9.84 6.41 -12.28
CA GLU A 50 9.74 6.64 -13.72
C GLU A 50 9.19 5.40 -14.44
N THR A 51 9.80 4.24 -14.18
CA THR A 51 9.39 2.97 -14.79
C THR A 51 7.93 2.63 -14.46
N ILE A 52 7.51 2.78 -13.20
CA ILE A 52 6.13 2.47 -12.82
C ILE A 52 5.15 3.48 -13.43
N CYS A 53 5.50 4.77 -13.48
CA CYS A 53 4.68 5.80 -14.12
C CYS A 53 4.44 5.47 -15.59
N GLU A 54 5.48 5.09 -16.34
CA GLU A 54 5.36 4.70 -17.75
C GLU A 54 4.43 3.49 -17.92
N ILE A 55 4.59 2.45 -17.11
CA ILE A 55 3.75 1.25 -17.14
C ILE A 55 2.29 1.61 -16.83
N THR A 56 2.05 2.37 -15.77
CA THR A 56 0.68 2.69 -15.32
C THR A 56 -0.02 3.66 -16.23
N ASP A 57 0.69 4.63 -16.85
CA ASP A 57 0.14 5.51 -17.87
C ASP A 57 -0.23 4.72 -19.14
N LYS A 58 0.60 3.77 -19.58
CA LYS A 58 0.32 2.88 -20.71
C LYS A 58 -0.90 2.00 -20.46
N LEU A 59 -1.00 1.44 -19.25
CA LEU A 59 -2.06 0.50 -18.86
C LEU A 59 -3.31 1.18 -18.30
N LYS A 60 -3.31 2.52 -18.18
CA LYS A 60 -4.42 3.29 -17.61
C LYS A 60 -4.80 2.85 -16.19
N ILE A 61 -3.80 2.60 -15.34
CA ILE A 61 -3.98 2.24 -13.94
C ILE A 61 -3.82 3.50 -13.07
N PRO A 62 -4.78 3.84 -12.19
CA PRO A 62 -4.59 4.89 -11.20
C PRO A 62 -3.42 4.53 -10.27
N TYR A 63 -2.42 5.41 -10.15
CA TYR A 63 -1.17 5.07 -9.48
C TYR A 63 -0.78 6.08 -8.41
N VAL A 64 -0.35 5.55 -7.27
CA VAL A 64 0.25 6.27 -6.15
C VAL A 64 1.65 5.72 -5.91
N PHE A 65 2.66 6.58 -5.93
CA PHE A 65 4.03 6.15 -5.62
C PHE A 65 4.16 5.85 -4.13
N LYS A 66 4.66 4.67 -3.79
CA LYS A 66 4.89 4.25 -2.40
C LYS A 66 6.37 4.07 -2.10
N ALA A 67 6.85 4.72 -1.06
CA ALA A 67 8.08 4.34 -0.40
C ALA A 67 8.03 4.75 1.09
N SER A 68 8.57 3.93 1.98
CA SER A 68 8.78 4.37 3.36
C SER A 68 9.96 5.32 3.40
N TYR A 69 9.82 6.46 4.05
CA TYR A 69 10.96 7.37 4.27
C TYR A 69 11.88 6.81 5.36
N ARG A 70 11.34 6.00 6.26
CA ARG A 70 12.03 5.31 7.35
C ARG A 70 11.36 3.98 7.69
N LYS A 71 12.15 3.02 8.17
CA LYS A 71 11.67 1.76 8.74
C LYS A 71 11.89 1.76 10.25
N ALA A 72 10.81 1.60 11.03
CA ALA A 72 10.84 1.69 12.49
C ALA A 72 10.62 0.34 13.21
N ASN A 73 10.41 -0.75 12.48
CA ASN A 73 10.02 -2.07 13.01
C ASN A 73 10.99 -3.19 12.60
N ARG A 74 12.29 -2.90 12.57
CA ARG A 74 13.31 -3.90 12.21
C ARG A 74 13.52 -4.92 13.32
N SER A 75 13.70 -6.19 12.93
CA SER A 75 13.98 -7.27 13.87
C SER A 75 15.38 -7.17 14.48
N LYS A 76 16.37 -6.69 13.71
CA LYS A 76 17.74 -6.47 14.17
C LYS A 76 18.01 -4.99 14.36
N ALA A 77 18.76 -4.63 15.41
CA ALA A 77 19.10 -3.25 15.75
C ALA A 77 20.01 -2.57 14.70
N ASP A 78 20.81 -3.34 13.99
CA ASP A 78 21.75 -2.90 12.96
C ASP A 78 21.17 -2.89 11.53
N SER A 79 19.90 -3.22 11.36
CA SER A 79 19.25 -3.20 10.06
C SER A 79 19.14 -1.78 9.50
N PHE A 80 19.19 -1.66 8.17
CA PHE A 80 18.99 -0.39 7.49
C PHE A 80 17.62 0.21 7.84
N THR A 81 17.61 1.46 8.29
CA THR A 81 16.38 2.16 8.69
C THR A 81 15.98 3.28 7.73
N GLY A 82 16.92 3.80 6.93
CA GLY A 82 16.68 4.90 5.98
C GLY A 82 17.93 5.77 5.81
N ILE A 83 17.82 6.79 4.96
CA ILE A 83 18.89 7.74 4.61
C ILE A 83 18.81 9.07 5.37
N GLY A 84 17.94 9.14 6.38
CA GLY A 84 17.55 10.34 7.10
C GLY A 84 16.16 10.83 6.69
N ASP A 85 15.35 11.19 7.69
CA ASP A 85 13.91 11.45 7.52
C ASP A 85 13.64 12.59 6.52
N GLU A 86 14.24 13.74 6.74
CA GLU A 86 14.05 14.93 5.89
C GLU A 86 14.52 14.67 4.44
N LYS A 87 15.71 14.09 4.28
CA LYS A 87 16.25 13.77 2.96
C LYS A 87 15.36 12.80 2.19
N ALA A 88 14.83 11.79 2.86
CA ALA A 88 13.92 10.84 2.22
C ALA A 88 12.58 11.47 1.85
N LEU A 89 12.02 12.33 2.72
CA LEU A 89 10.78 13.06 2.44
C LEU A 89 10.96 14.10 1.31
N GLU A 90 12.12 14.76 1.22
CA GLU A 90 12.46 15.63 0.07
C GLU A 90 12.47 14.86 -1.26
N ILE A 91 13.01 13.63 -1.26
CA ILE A 91 12.99 12.77 -2.45
C ILE A 91 11.56 12.42 -2.84
N LEU A 92 10.69 12.09 -1.87
CA LEU A 92 9.27 11.82 -2.14
C LEU A 92 8.56 13.06 -2.73
N ALA A 93 8.82 14.26 -2.18
CA ALA A 93 8.28 15.51 -2.71
C ALA A 93 8.75 15.76 -4.16
N LYS A 94 10.04 15.57 -4.46
CA LYS A 94 10.59 15.70 -5.82
C LYS A 94 9.94 14.71 -6.81
N ILE A 95 9.69 13.45 -6.38
CA ILE A 95 9.00 12.45 -7.21
C ILE A 95 7.58 12.90 -7.53
N LYS A 96 6.85 13.35 -6.51
CA LYS A 96 5.50 13.88 -6.68
C LYS A 96 5.47 15.01 -7.73
N ASP A 97 6.37 15.96 -7.60
CA ASP A 97 6.42 17.13 -8.50
C ASP A 97 6.85 16.74 -9.92
N ARG A 98 7.91 15.92 -10.06
CA ARG A 98 8.46 15.55 -11.36
C ARG A 98 7.50 14.69 -12.19
N PHE A 99 6.86 13.69 -11.57
CA PHE A 99 5.99 12.74 -12.29
C PHE A 99 4.51 13.10 -12.20
N ASN A 100 4.15 14.15 -11.45
CA ASN A 100 2.78 14.53 -11.15
C ASN A 100 1.94 13.32 -10.68
N VAL A 101 2.44 12.64 -9.65
CA VAL A 101 1.86 11.44 -9.06
C VAL A 101 1.71 11.62 -7.56
N PRO A 102 0.58 11.21 -6.91
CA PRO A 102 0.46 11.26 -5.47
C PRO A 102 1.44 10.29 -4.81
N VAL A 103 1.83 10.59 -3.58
CA VAL A 103 2.80 9.78 -2.81
C VAL A 103 2.22 9.29 -1.48
N VAL A 104 2.63 8.08 -1.08
CA VAL A 104 2.30 7.46 0.21
C VAL A 104 3.55 7.02 0.95
N THR A 105 3.58 7.28 2.25
CA THR A 105 4.66 6.79 3.14
C THR A 105 4.10 6.33 4.49
N ASP A 106 4.86 5.48 5.20
CA ASP A 106 4.51 5.05 6.55
C ASP A 106 4.80 6.14 7.57
N ILE A 107 3.99 6.19 8.64
CA ILE A 107 4.23 6.98 9.85
C ILE A 107 4.16 6.07 11.08
N HIS A 108 4.97 6.35 12.12
CA HIS A 108 5.16 5.44 13.25
C HIS A 108 4.84 6.09 14.60
N ASN A 109 4.82 7.42 14.67
CA ASN A 109 4.50 8.19 15.86
C ASN A 109 3.78 9.49 15.50
N ILE A 110 3.27 10.18 16.51
CA ILE A 110 2.45 11.40 16.35
C ILE A 110 3.20 12.53 15.60
N PRO A 111 4.45 12.90 15.93
CA PRO A 111 5.18 13.94 15.22
C PRO A 111 5.36 13.66 13.72
N GLU A 112 5.52 12.39 13.34
CA GLU A 112 5.72 11.98 11.96
C GLU A 112 4.52 12.26 11.05
N ALA A 113 3.30 12.28 11.60
CA ALA A 113 2.11 12.62 10.83
C ALA A 113 2.20 14.04 10.25
N ASN A 114 2.54 15.02 11.10
CA ASN A 114 2.72 16.40 10.65
C ASN A 114 3.97 16.58 9.78
N LEU A 115 5.06 15.90 10.13
CA LEU A 115 6.30 15.94 9.35
C LEU A 115 6.04 15.48 7.91
N ALA A 116 5.51 14.28 7.71
CA ALA A 116 5.24 13.75 6.37
C ALA A 116 4.23 14.64 5.62
N ALA A 117 3.19 15.13 6.28
CA ALA A 117 2.20 16.03 5.68
C ALA A 117 2.83 17.35 5.21
N SER A 118 3.81 17.91 5.95
CA SER A 118 4.50 19.17 5.61
C SER A 118 5.36 19.06 4.34
N TYR A 119 5.88 17.88 4.03
CA TYR A 119 6.58 17.57 2.78
C TYR A 119 5.63 17.24 1.61
N GLY A 120 4.32 17.40 1.81
CA GLY A 120 3.34 17.23 0.73
C GLY A 120 2.91 15.78 0.47
N VAL A 121 3.21 14.83 1.36
CA VAL A 121 2.71 13.46 1.28
C VAL A 121 1.17 13.47 1.23
N ASP A 122 0.59 12.68 0.32
CA ASP A 122 -0.86 12.66 0.07
C ASP A 122 -1.59 11.63 0.92
N ILE A 123 -0.92 10.50 1.17
CA ILE A 123 -1.49 9.39 1.94
C ILE A 123 -0.53 9.02 3.07
N LEU A 124 -1.01 9.07 4.30
CA LEU A 124 -0.28 8.60 5.48
C LEU A 124 -0.66 7.15 5.75
N GLN A 125 0.32 6.25 5.70
CA GLN A 125 0.10 4.84 5.96
C GLN A 125 0.37 4.48 7.41
N ILE A 126 -0.61 3.83 8.05
CA ILE A 126 -0.46 3.26 9.40
C ILE A 126 0.00 1.81 9.26
N PRO A 127 1.19 1.44 9.73
CA PRO A 127 1.68 0.06 9.71
C PRO A 127 0.76 -0.91 10.45
N ALA A 128 0.77 -2.17 10.04
CA ALA A 128 -0.13 -3.20 10.58
C ALA A 128 -0.01 -3.37 12.10
N PHE A 129 1.20 -3.32 12.67
CA PHE A 129 1.39 -3.42 14.12
C PHE A 129 0.82 -2.22 14.89
N LEU A 130 0.66 -1.07 14.24
CA LEU A 130 0.20 0.18 14.84
C LEU A 130 -1.28 0.49 14.53
N CYS A 131 -1.99 -0.38 13.82
CA CYS A 131 -3.35 -0.13 13.36
C CYS A 131 -4.39 0.12 14.47
N ARG A 132 -4.08 -0.20 15.73
CA ARG A 132 -4.93 0.06 16.90
C ARG A 132 -4.52 1.28 17.71
N GLN A 133 -3.37 1.90 17.42
CA GLN A 133 -2.86 3.06 18.17
C GLN A 133 -3.74 4.29 17.95
N THR A 134 -4.55 4.64 18.95
CA THR A 134 -5.55 5.70 18.84
C THR A 134 -4.89 7.03 18.52
N ASP A 135 -3.90 7.45 19.30
CA ASP A 135 -3.24 8.73 19.16
C ASP A 135 -2.57 8.91 17.79
N LEU A 136 -2.01 7.82 17.23
CA LEU A 136 -1.41 7.85 15.89
C LEU A 136 -2.47 8.02 14.79
N LEU A 137 -3.59 7.29 14.90
CA LEU A 137 -4.71 7.39 13.96
C LEU A 137 -5.34 8.79 13.99
N GLU A 138 -5.53 9.36 15.18
CA GLU A 138 -6.04 10.72 15.38
C GLU A 138 -5.06 11.77 14.82
N ALA A 139 -3.76 11.62 15.09
CA ALA A 139 -2.74 12.52 14.54
C ALA A 139 -2.71 12.48 13.00
N ALA A 140 -2.79 11.30 12.40
CA ALA A 140 -2.90 11.16 10.96
C ALA A 140 -4.17 11.82 10.41
N ALA A 141 -5.32 11.61 11.07
CA ALA A 141 -6.59 12.21 10.69
C ALA A 141 -6.56 13.74 10.70
N MET A 142 -5.95 14.32 11.73
CA MET A 142 -5.87 15.78 11.94
C MET A 142 -5.03 16.49 10.86
N THR A 143 -4.19 15.79 10.12
CA THR A 143 -3.48 16.37 8.96
C THR A 143 -4.39 16.65 7.77
N GLY A 144 -5.61 16.10 7.74
CA GLY A 144 -6.54 16.17 6.61
C GLY A 144 -6.10 15.35 5.39
N LYS A 145 -4.97 14.61 5.47
CA LYS A 145 -4.49 13.70 4.43
C LYS A 145 -5.31 12.41 4.41
N CYS A 146 -5.22 11.65 3.31
CA CYS A 146 -5.79 10.30 3.28
C CYS A 146 -5.02 9.39 4.25
N VAL A 147 -5.73 8.53 4.97
CA VAL A 147 -5.12 7.58 5.92
C VAL A 147 -5.35 6.16 5.43
N ASN A 148 -4.26 5.50 5.02
CA ASN A 148 -4.29 4.08 4.68
C ASN A 148 -3.93 3.25 5.92
N ILE A 149 -4.86 2.40 6.39
CA ILE A 149 -4.65 1.59 7.60
C ILE A 149 -4.39 0.14 7.17
N LYS A 150 -3.19 -0.36 7.41
CA LYS A 150 -2.88 -1.78 7.20
C LYS A 150 -3.50 -2.63 8.30
N LYS A 151 -4.24 -3.67 7.89
CA LYS A 151 -4.84 -4.61 8.85
C LYS A 151 -3.74 -5.33 9.63
N GLY A 152 -3.83 -5.30 10.95
CA GLY A 152 -2.97 -6.12 11.81
C GLY A 152 -3.13 -7.60 11.53
N GLN A 153 -2.04 -8.35 11.53
CA GLN A 153 -2.03 -9.80 11.31
C GLN A 153 -2.86 -10.56 12.35
N PHE A 154 -3.12 -9.93 13.48
CA PHE A 154 -3.88 -10.41 14.62
C PHE A 154 -5.34 -9.96 14.65
N LEU A 155 -5.80 -9.19 13.64
CA LEU A 155 -7.16 -8.64 13.58
C LEU A 155 -8.03 -9.39 12.57
N SER A 156 -9.31 -9.54 12.92
CA SER A 156 -10.33 -9.88 11.94
C SER A 156 -10.64 -8.68 11.02
N PRO A 157 -11.17 -8.92 9.81
CA PRO A 157 -11.60 -7.84 8.93
C PRO A 157 -12.64 -6.92 9.58
N GLN A 158 -13.58 -7.46 10.36
CA GLN A 158 -14.62 -6.70 11.06
C GLN A 158 -14.03 -5.72 12.09
N ALA A 159 -12.91 -6.09 12.72
CA ALA A 159 -12.24 -5.23 13.70
C ALA A 159 -11.62 -3.98 13.09
N MET A 160 -11.37 -3.95 11.78
CA MET A 160 -10.83 -2.78 11.05
C MET A 160 -11.80 -1.61 11.05
N LYS A 161 -13.11 -1.86 11.22
CA LYS A 161 -14.10 -0.80 11.40
C LYS A 161 -13.71 0.15 12.53
N PHE A 162 -13.27 -0.37 13.67
CA PHE A 162 -12.92 0.45 14.82
C PHE A 162 -11.69 1.32 14.58
N ALA A 163 -10.73 0.86 13.78
CA ALA A 163 -9.58 1.67 13.39
C ALA A 163 -10.00 2.81 12.46
N ALA A 164 -10.84 2.53 11.45
CA ALA A 164 -11.38 3.54 10.55
C ALA A 164 -12.25 4.56 11.29
N GLU A 165 -13.09 4.13 12.23
CA GLU A 165 -13.96 5.02 13.02
C GLU A 165 -13.17 6.04 13.83
N LYS A 166 -11.95 5.74 14.29
CA LYS A 166 -11.10 6.72 15.00
C LYS A 166 -10.71 7.88 14.08
N VAL A 167 -10.37 7.58 12.82
CA VAL A 167 -10.06 8.62 11.83
C VAL A 167 -11.30 9.44 11.49
N VAL A 168 -12.44 8.77 11.25
CA VAL A 168 -13.72 9.43 10.91
C VAL A 168 -14.21 10.33 12.03
N LYS A 169 -14.10 9.90 13.29
CA LYS A 169 -14.49 10.72 14.47
C LYS A 169 -13.70 12.02 14.60
N CYS A 170 -12.49 12.08 14.03
CA CYS A 170 -11.72 13.33 13.93
C CYS A 170 -12.15 14.21 12.74
N GLY A 171 -13.24 13.87 12.05
CA GLY A 171 -13.77 14.64 10.91
C GLY A 171 -13.10 14.31 9.56
N ASN A 172 -12.25 13.28 9.49
CA ASN A 172 -11.57 12.88 8.27
C ASN A 172 -12.14 11.58 7.68
N ASN A 173 -12.89 11.69 6.58
CA ASN A 173 -13.50 10.55 5.89
C ASN A 173 -12.60 9.92 4.80
N LYS A 174 -11.38 10.41 4.63
CA LYS A 174 -10.42 9.93 3.60
C LYS A 174 -9.65 8.74 4.16
N VAL A 175 -10.27 7.58 4.18
CA VAL A 175 -9.72 6.34 4.75
C VAL A 175 -9.60 5.28 3.67
N MET A 176 -8.53 4.49 3.73
CA MET A 176 -8.35 3.25 2.99
C MET A 176 -8.01 2.12 3.95
N LEU A 177 -8.37 0.89 3.63
CA LEU A 177 -8.04 -0.29 4.41
C LEU A 177 -7.19 -1.24 3.56
N THR A 178 -6.10 -1.76 4.13
CA THR A 178 -5.22 -2.69 3.42
C THR A 178 -5.18 -4.05 4.11
N GLU A 179 -5.65 -5.08 3.41
CA GLU A 179 -5.44 -6.50 3.76
C GLU A 179 -3.97 -6.85 3.50
N ARG A 180 -3.32 -7.56 4.43
CA ARG A 180 -1.92 -7.99 4.30
C ARG A 180 -1.62 -9.36 4.91
N GLY A 181 -2.64 -10.18 5.05
CA GLY A 181 -2.57 -11.49 5.64
C GLY A 181 -2.81 -11.51 7.14
N THR A 182 -3.24 -12.66 7.61
CA THR A 182 -3.46 -13.00 9.00
C THR A 182 -2.42 -14.03 9.42
N GLN A 183 -1.91 -13.93 10.64
CA GLN A 183 -0.92 -14.85 11.18
C GLN A 183 -1.46 -16.28 11.19
N PHE A 184 -0.69 -17.21 10.64
CA PHE A 184 -0.96 -18.63 10.64
C PHE A 184 0.21 -19.36 11.29
N GLY A 185 0.02 -19.75 12.55
CA GLY A 185 1.14 -20.18 13.38
C GLY A 185 2.11 -19.03 13.67
N TYR A 186 3.40 -19.34 13.82
CA TYR A 186 4.42 -18.34 14.20
C TYR A 186 5.18 -17.75 13.01
N SER A 187 5.23 -18.44 11.89
CA SER A 187 6.15 -18.09 10.79
C SER A 187 5.49 -17.99 9.42
N ASP A 188 4.17 -17.98 9.36
CA ASP A 188 3.44 -17.91 8.10
C ASP A 188 2.27 -16.94 8.18
N LEU A 189 1.80 -16.51 6.99
CA LEU A 189 0.65 -15.64 6.83
C LEU A 189 -0.29 -16.22 5.77
N VAL A 190 -1.59 -16.05 5.98
CA VAL A 190 -2.63 -16.47 5.03
C VAL A 190 -3.54 -15.28 4.73
N VAL A 191 -3.87 -15.08 3.46
CA VAL A 191 -4.88 -14.13 3.03
C VAL A 191 -6.24 -14.81 3.01
N ASP A 192 -7.15 -14.32 3.83
CA ASP A 192 -8.56 -14.68 3.73
C ASP A 192 -9.26 -13.70 2.77
N PHE A 193 -9.51 -14.13 1.53
CA PHE A 193 -10.13 -13.28 0.52
C PHE A 193 -11.57 -12.87 0.84
N ARG A 194 -12.23 -13.50 1.81
CA ARG A 194 -13.53 -13.04 2.34
C ARG A 194 -13.39 -11.70 3.05
N SER A 195 -12.18 -11.37 3.53
CA SER A 195 -11.89 -10.09 4.18
C SER A 195 -12.14 -8.88 3.26
N VAL A 196 -12.03 -9.06 1.95
CA VAL A 196 -12.21 -7.98 0.97
C VAL A 196 -13.65 -7.44 1.02
N PRO A 197 -14.68 -8.23 0.68
CA PRO A 197 -16.06 -7.75 0.76
C PRO A 197 -16.49 -7.39 2.18
N GLU A 198 -15.98 -8.07 3.21
CA GLU A 198 -16.30 -7.75 4.61
C GLU A 198 -15.78 -6.36 5.03
N MET A 199 -14.61 -5.93 4.56
CA MET A 199 -14.12 -4.58 4.82
C MET A 199 -14.75 -3.53 3.90
N GLN A 200 -15.11 -3.88 2.66
CA GLN A 200 -15.79 -2.95 1.74
C GLN A 200 -17.15 -2.48 2.25
N ILE A 201 -17.85 -3.28 3.07
CA ILE A 201 -19.13 -2.91 3.71
C ILE A 201 -18.98 -1.61 4.55
N PHE A 202 -17.79 -1.30 5.07
CA PHE A 202 -17.57 -0.09 5.85
C PHE A 202 -17.54 1.19 5.00
N GLY A 203 -17.59 1.05 3.69
CA GLY A 203 -17.66 2.19 2.77
C GLY A 203 -16.30 2.77 2.38
N PHE A 204 -15.18 2.10 2.65
CA PHE A 204 -13.83 2.53 2.31
C PHE A 204 -13.21 1.63 1.24
N PRO A 205 -12.30 2.17 0.38
CA PRO A 205 -11.53 1.35 -0.54
C PRO A 205 -10.72 0.29 0.20
N VAL A 206 -10.71 -0.93 -0.34
CA VAL A 206 -9.95 -2.06 0.20
C VAL A 206 -8.82 -2.44 -0.75
N ILE A 207 -7.61 -2.42 -0.23
CA ILE A 207 -6.36 -2.72 -0.91
C ILE A 207 -5.88 -4.10 -0.47
N LEU A 208 -5.33 -4.88 -1.40
CA LEU A 208 -4.57 -6.08 -1.05
C LEU A 208 -3.08 -5.82 -1.19
N ASP A 209 -2.34 -6.02 -0.12
CA ASP A 209 -0.88 -6.04 -0.12
C ASP A 209 -0.37 -7.42 -0.55
N VAL A 210 0.09 -7.50 -1.79
CA VAL A 210 0.55 -8.75 -2.40
C VAL A 210 2.02 -9.07 -2.08
N THR A 211 2.71 -8.13 -1.45
CA THR A 211 4.10 -8.27 -1.01
C THR A 211 4.18 -8.81 0.42
N HIS A 212 3.63 -8.04 1.37
CA HIS A 212 3.76 -8.38 2.78
C HIS A 212 2.83 -9.52 3.23
N SER A 213 1.79 -9.87 2.48
CA SER A 213 0.98 -11.06 2.73
C SER A 213 1.73 -12.38 2.49
N LEU A 214 2.90 -12.31 1.84
CA LEU A 214 3.77 -13.43 1.54
C LEU A 214 5.04 -13.47 2.40
N GLN A 215 5.14 -12.60 3.41
CA GLN A 215 6.24 -12.63 4.36
C GLN A 215 6.23 -13.92 5.19
N GLU A 216 7.43 -14.39 5.50
CA GLU A 216 7.68 -15.45 6.48
C GLU A 216 8.34 -14.81 7.71
N PRO A 217 7.54 -14.35 8.70
CA PRO A 217 8.08 -13.70 9.89
C PRO A 217 8.81 -14.67 10.80
N ASN A 218 9.50 -14.13 11.82
CA ASN A 218 10.13 -14.90 12.90
C ASN A 218 11.16 -15.95 12.45
N GLN A 219 11.90 -15.66 11.38
CA GLN A 219 12.98 -16.51 10.92
C GLN A 219 14.17 -16.48 11.90
N SER A 220 14.84 -17.61 12.07
CA SER A 220 16.02 -17.75 12.96
C SER A 220 17.18 -16.83 12.58
N SER A 221 17.27 -16.42 11.31
CA SER A 221 18.25 -15.44 10.81
C SER A 221 18.03 -14.02 11.34
N GLY A 222 16.85 -13.73 11.92
CA GLY A 222 16.42 -12.38 12.31
C GLY A 222 16.11 -11.48 11.11
N VAL A 223 16.01 -12.03 9.90
CA VAL A 223 15.56 -11.34 8.69
C VAL A 223 14.28 -12.03 8.21
N THR A 224 13.25 -11.25 7.95
CA THR A 224 11.98 -11.77 7.44
C THR A 224 12.20 -12.41 6.06
N GLY A 225 11.81 -13.67 5.93
CA GLY A 225 11.78 -14.38 4.66
C GLY A 225 10.54 -14.03 3.84
N GLY A 226 10.41 -14.64 2.67
CA GLY A 226 9.23 -14.44 1.82
C GLY A 226 9.16 -15.36 0.63
N ARG A 227 7.98 -15.32 -0.02
CA ARG A 227 7.65 -16.16 -1.18
C ARG A 227 7.29 -15.29 -2.40
N PRO A 228 8.24 -14.50 -2.95
CA PRO A 228 7.95 -13.55 -4.03
C PRO A 228 7.43 -14.24 -5.30
N HIS A 229 7.74 -15.51 -5.53
CA HIS A 229 7.22 -16.30 -6.64
C HIS A 229 5.68 -16.48 -6.58
N LEU A 230 5.05 -16.28 -5.43
CA LEU A 230 3.59 -16.34 -5.26
C LEU A 230 2.89 -14.99 -5.43
N ILE A 231 3.60 -13.88 -5.62
CA ILE A 231 3.01 -12.54 -5.80
C ILE A 231 1.95 -12.57 -6.92
N SER A 232 2.27 -13.18 -8.06
CA SER A 232 1.32 -13.30 -9.18
C SER A 232 0.06 -14.09 -8.81
N THR A 233 0.18 -15.10 -7.97
CA THR A 233 -0.97 -15.91 -7.51
C THR A 233 -1.89 -15.09 -6.60
N ILE A 234 -1.31 -14.43 -5.59
CA ILE A 234 -2.06 -13.62 -4.64
C ILE A 234 -2.69 -12.41 -5.33
N ALA A 235 -1.96 -11.74 -6.24
CA ALA A 235 -2.47 -10.59 -6.98
C ALA A 235 -3.68 -10.96 -7.86
N LYS A 236 -3.60 -12.09 -8.59
CA LYS A 236 -4.73 -12.59 -9.39
C LYS A 236 -5.95 -12.92 -8.54
N ALA A 237 -5.76 -13.62 -7.43
CA ALA A 237 -6.83 -13.93 -6.50
C ALA A 237 -7.44 -12.66 -5.88
N GLY A 238 -6.62 -11.67 -5.55
CA GLY A 238 -7.07 -10.37 -5.04
C GLY A 238 -7.95 -9.63 -6.05
N VAL A 239 -7.50 -9.50 -7.29
CA VAL A 239 -8.32 -8.86 -8.34
C VAL A 239 -9.61 -9.64 -8.56
N ALA A 240 -9.55 -10.98 -8.60
CA ALA A 240 -10.73 -11.83 -8.74
C ALA A 240 -11.70 -11.72 -7.55
N SER A 241 -11.23 -11.43 -6.35
CA SER A 241 -12.08 -11.19 -5.18
C SER A 241 -12.66 -9.77 -5.11
N GLY A 242 -12.33 -8.91 -6.08
CA GLY A 242 -12.91 -7.58 -6.21
C GLY A 242 -12.25 -6.50 -5.38
N VAL A 243 -10.94 -6.60 -5.08
CA VAL A 243 -10.21 -5.50 -4.42
C VAL A 243 -10.30 -4.20 -5.22
N ASP A 244 -10.36 -3.09 -4.51
CA ASP A 244 -10.36 -1.76 -5.14
C ASP A 244 -8.94 -1.37 -5.60
N GLY A 245 -7.90 -1.83 -4.88
CA GLY A 245 -6.50 -1.55 -5.21
C GLY A 245 -5.54 -2.67 -4.82
N LEU A 246 -4.32 -2.54 -5.31
CA LEU A 246 -3.19 -3.41 -4.95
C LEU A 246 -2.06 -2.57 -4.34
N PHE A 247 -1.40 -3.16 -3.37
CA PHE A 247 -0.14 -2.65 -2.82
C PHE A 247 0.98 -3.61 -3.20
N MET A 248 2.07 -3.08 -3.77
CA MET A 248 3.17 -3.91 -4.29
C MET A 248 4.52 -3.22 -4.11
N GLU A 249 5.44 -3.85 -3.42
CA GLU A 249 6.83 -3.39 -3.37
C GLU A 249 7.64 -4.00 -4.51
N THR A 250 8.53 -3.22 -5.09
CA THR A 250 9.33 -3.62 -6.25
C THR A 250 10.72 -2.98 -6.19
N HIS A 251 11.67 -3.67 -6.81
CA HIS A 251 13.05 -3.20 -6.96
C HIS A 251 13.64 -3.75 -8.26
N PRO A 252 14.53 -3.04 -8.97
CA PRO A 252 15.21 -3.56 -10.16
C PRO A 252 15.98 -4.85 -9.88
N ASP A 253 16.66 -4.90 -8.75
CA ASP A 253 17.33 -6.09 -8.21
C ASP A 253 16.99 -6.28 -6.73
N PRO A 254 15.94 -7.06 -6.38
CA PRO A 254 15.55 -7.29 -4.99
C PRO A 254 16.66 -7.86 -4.10
N SER A 255 17.65 -8.55 -4.67
CA SER A 255 18.75 -9.12 -3.89
C SER A 255 19.72 -8.06 -3.35
N SER A 256 19.78 -6.90 -3.99
CA SER A 256 20.59 -5.75 -3.58
C SER A 256 19.83 -4.72 -2.73
N ALA A 257 18.51 -4.89 -2.58
CA ALA A 257 17.69 -3.97 -1.82
C ALA A 257 18.10 -3.92 -0.34
N LEU A 258 18.14 -2.71 0.23
CA LEU A 258 18.54 -2.49 1.62
C LEU A 258 17.47 -2.89 2.64
N SER A 259 16.23 -3.16 2.18
CA SER A 259 15.10 -3.54 3.03
C SER A 259 14.16 -4.48 2.28
N ASP A 260 13.71 -5.54 2.95
CA ASP A 260 12.68 -6.52 2.55
C ASP A 260 12.85 -7.13 1.14
N GLY A 261 14.08 -7.21 0.62
CA GLY A 261 14.34 -7.74 -0.72
C GLY A 261 13.79 -9.14 -0.98
N ALA A 262 13.70 -9.98 0.04
CA ALA A 262 13.14 -11.33 -0.06
C ALA A 262 11.64 -11.37 -0.45
N ASN A 263 10.94 -10.23 -0.39
CA ASN A 263 9.49 -10.16 -0.62
C ASN A 263 9.10 -9.35 -1.86
N MET A 264 10.03 -8.62 -2.48
CA MET A 264 9.70 -7.70 -3.56
C MET A 264 9.55 -8.37 -4.91
N LEU A 265 8.67 -7.82 -5.74
CA LEU A 265 8.61 -8.14 -7.15
C LEU A 265 9.81 -7.50 -7.86
N ARG A 266 10.45 -8.23 -8.79
CA ARG A 266 11.39 -7.60 -9.71
C ARG A 266 10.67 -6.61 -10.62
N LEU A 267 11.24 -5.42 -10.79
CA LEU A 267 10.61 -4.31 -11.51
C LEU A 267 10.29 -4.65 -12.97
N ASP A 268 11.15 -5.40 -13.64
CA ASP A 268 10.99 -5.86 -15.03
C ASP A 268 9.81 -6.83 -15.24
N LEU A 269 9.28 -7.44 -14.17
CA LEU A 269 8.12 -8.33 -14.22
C LEU A 269 6.78 -7.60 -14.02
N MET A 270 6.82 -6.32 -13.68
CA MET A 270 5.62 -5.57 -13.26
C MET A 270 4.64 -5.39 -14.41
N GLU A 271 5.09 -4.99 -15.59
CA GLU A 271 4.21 -4.72 -16.73
C GLU A 271 3.44 -5.97 -17.16
N ASP A 272 4.13 -7.11 -17.26
CA ASP A 272 3.49 -8.38 -17.62
C ASP A 272 2.45 -8.82 -16.57
N LEU A 273 2.78 -8.67 -15.29
CA LEU A 273 1.85 -8.96 -14.21
C LEU A 273 0.61 -8.06 -14.27
N LEU A 274 0.78 -6.75 -14.32
CA LEU A 274 -0.32 -5.78 -14.36
C LEU A 274 -1.21 -5.97 -15.59
N THR A 275 -0.62 -6.27 -16.74
CA THR A 275 -1.38 -6.60 -17.96
C THR A 275 -2.28 -7.82 -17.77
N LYS A 276 -1.79 -8.86 -17.10
CA LYS A 276 -2.61 -10.05 -16.78
C LYS A 276 -3.73 -9.71 -15.80
N LEU A 277 -3.45 -8.87 -14.80
CA LEU A 277 -4.44 -8.48 -13.80
C LEU A 277 -5.58 -7.65 -14.39
N ILE A 278 -5.27 -6.75 -15.34
CA ILE A 278 -6.30 -5.97 -16.06
C ILE A 278 -7.24 -6.91 -16.81
N ARG A 279 -6.72 -7.94 -17.51
CA ARG A 279 -7.57 -8.91 -18.20
C ARG A 279 -8.52 -9.65 -17.26
N ILE A 280 -8.07 -9.98 -16.05
CA ILE A 280 -8.94 -10.56 -15.02
C ILE A 280 -10.00 -9.53 -14.61
N LYS A 281 -9.62 -8.27 -14.35
CA LYS A 281 -10.55 -7.21 -13.97
C LYS A 281 -11.64 -6.97 -15.01
N GLN A 282 -11.32 -7.09 -16.31
CA GLN A 282 -12.24 -6.85 -17.42
C GLN A 282 -13.32 -7.93 -17.59
N VAL A 283 -13.14 -9.11 -17.00
CA VAL A 283 -14.12 -10.21 -17.10
C VAL A 283 -14.99 -10.37 -15.85
N LEU A 284 -14.79 -9.50 -14.85
CA LEU A 284 -15.58 -9.42 -13.62
C LEU A 284 -16.69 -8.37 -13.74
#